data_0c244ae72f0918fdaa6df901b3259c0d
#
_entry.id   0c244ae72f0918fdaa6df901b3259c0d
#
_cell.length_a   1.000
_cell.length_b   1.000
_cell.length_c   1.000
_cell.angle_alpha   90.00
_cell.angle_beta   90.00
_cell.angle_gamma   90.00
#
_symmetry.space_group_name_H-M   'P 1'
#
loop_
_entity.id
_entity.type
_entity.pdbx_description
1 polymer ?
#
loop_
_entity_poly.entity_id
_entity_poly.type
_entity_poly.pdbx_seq_one_letter_code
_entity_poly.pdbx_strand_id
1 'polypeptide(L)'
;MITKFFRINSRHFLPLKHLVYGGPSGELGASLRYLSQRYTMPDDTTRGLLTDIGVEELGHLEMVGTLVKQLSAGEPPEEWKKLNTWEYYADNGAAVYPQSSQGSPFNAASLAVTGDAITNLFEDLAADAIIL
;
A
#
# COMPACT_ATOMS: atom_id res chain seq x y z
N MET A 1 -3.07 -30.03 -9.10
CA MET A 1 -4.32 -29.30 -9.46
C MET A 1 -4.49 -27.99 -8.71
N ILE A 2 -4.20 -27.92 -7.43
CA ILE A 2 -4.29 -26.71 -6.57
C ILE A 2 -3.37 -25.58 -7.06
N THR A 3 -2.15 -25.89 -7.48
CA THR A 3 -1.17 -24.91 -7.96
C THR A 3 -1.61 -24.16 -9.24
N LYS A 4 -2.39 -24.80 -10.10
CA LYS A 4 -2.92 -24.15 -11.31
C LYS A 4 -4.07 -23.18 -11.01
N PHE A 5 -4.87 -23.47 -10.01
CA PHE A 5 -5.99 -22.62 -9.61
C PHE A 5 -5.49 -21.30 -8.96
N PHE A 6 -4.45 -21.39 -8.13
CA PHE A 6 -3.79 -20.21 -7.55
C PHE A 6 -3.12 -19.33 -8.61
N ARG A 7 -2.50 -19.92 -9.66
CA ARG A 7 -1.86 -19.17 -10.75
C ARG A 7 -2.84 -18.34 -11.59
N ILE A 8 -4.04 -18.85 -11.85
CA ILE A 8 -5.05 -18.15 -12.65
C ILE A 8 -5.64 -16.96 -11.88
N ASN A 9 -5.87 -17.10 -10.58
CA ASN A 9 -6.38 -16.02 -9.74
C ASN A 9 -5.32 -14.95 -9.43
N SER A 10 -4.04 -15.32 -9.31
CA SER A 10 -2.98 -14.35 -9.01
C SER A 10 -2.83 -13.28 -10.09
N ARG A 11 -3.00 -13.64 -11.36
CA ARG A 11 -2.89 -12.71 -12.49
C ARG A 11 -3.94 -11.60 -12.50
N HIS A 12 -5.14 -11.87 -11.97
CA HIS A 12 -6.22 -10.87 -11.92
C HIS A 12 -6.14 -9.98 -10.68
N PHE A 13 -5.55 -10.46 -9.59
CA PHE A 13 -5.47 -9.73 -8.33
C PHE A 13 -4.18 -8.93 -8.15
N LEU A 14 -3.19 -9.16 -8.99
CA LEU A 14 -1.89 -8.53 -8.84
C LEU A 14 -1.93 -7.00 -8.97
N PRO A 15 -2.62 -6.41 -9.96
CA PRO A 15 -2.72 -4.95 -10.08
C PRO A 15 -3.40 -4.29 -8.87
N LEU A 16 -4.44 -4.93 -8.31
CA LEU A 16 -5.15 -4.42 -7.14
C LEU A 16 -4.26 -4.37 -5.89
N LYS A 17 -3.44 -5.40 -5.68
CA LYS A 17 -2.55 -5.48 -4.51
C LYS A 17 -1.43 -4.45 -4.51
N HIS A 18 -1.11 -3.89 -5.66
CA HIS A 18 -0.14 -2.79 -5.76
C HIS A 18 -0.69 -1.45 -5.33
N LEU A 19 -1.94 -1.18 -5.66
CA LEU A 19 -2.62 0.00 -5.14
C LEU A 19 -2.57 0.01 -3.62
N VAL A 20 -2.83 -1.14 -3.02
CA VAL A 20 -2.83 -1.34 -1.56
C VAL A 20 -1.41 -1.29 -0.98
N TYR A 21 -0.38 -1.68 -1.72
CA TYR A 21 0.99 -1.71 -1.19
C TYR A 21 1.64 -0.33 -1.12
N GLY A 22 1.72 0.36 -2.24
CA GLY A 22 2.53 1.57 -2.36
C GLY A 22 1.83 2.78 -2.98
N GLY A 23 0.52 2.69 -3.24
CA GLY A 23 -0.28 3.82 -3.73
C GLY A 23 -0.46 4.91 -2.67
N PRO A 24 -1.00 6.08 -3.06
CA PRO A 24 -1.27 7.18 -2.13
C PRO A 24 -2.19 6.80 -0.96
N SER A 25 -3.10 5.86 -1.21
CA SER A 25 -4.01 5.30 -0.21
C SER A 25 -3.63 3.86 0.18
N GLY A 26 -2.43 3.39 -0.18
CA GLY A 26 -1.92 2.09 0.23
C GLY A 26 -1.35 2.11 1.65
N GLU A 27 -0.98 0.94 2.16
CA GLU A 27 -0.54 0.72 3.55
C GLU A 27 0.62 1.63 3.98
N LEU A 28 1.61 1.84 3.09
CA LEU A 28 2.71 2.77 3.39
C LEU A 28 2.21 4.21 3.51
N GLY A 29 1.36 4.65 2.59
CA GLY A 29 0.77 5.98 2.60
C GLY A 29 -0.11 6.20 3.83
N ALA A 30 -0.95 5.23 4.17
CA ALA A 30 -1.82 5.24 5.35
C ALA A 30 -1.01 5.36 6.64
N SER A 31 -0.01 4.49 6.83
CA SER A 31 0.86 4.55 8.00
C SER A 31 1.50 5.93 8.18
N LEU A 32 2.15 6.45 7.15
CA LEU A 32 2.83 7.75 7.24
C LEU A 32 1.85 8.92 7.42
N ARG A 33 0.64 8.81 6.86
CA ARG A 33 -0.42 9.79 7.06
C ARG A 33 -0.82 9.85 8.54
N TYR A 34 -1.25 8.75 9.13
CA TYR A 34 -1.66 8.68 10.53
C TYR A 34 -0.54 9.12 11.49
N LEU A 35 0.68 8.63 11.28
CA LEU A 35 1.83 8.99 12.10
C LEU A 35 2.25 10.46 11.96
N SER A 36 1.92 11.12 10.86
CA SER A 36 2.16 12.56 10.67
C SER A 36 1.03 13.41 11.25
N GLN A 37 -0.22 13.02 11.03
CA GLN A 37 -1.40 13.75 11.48
C GLN A 37 -1.53 13.77 13.01
N ARG A 38 -1.04 12.74 13.71
CA ARG A 38 -1.09 12.66 15.17
C ARG A 38 -0.54 13.89 15.87
N TYR A 39 0.43 14.57 15.26
CA TYR A 39 1.05 15.76 15.86
C TYR A 39 0.14 16.99 15.90
N THR A 40 -0.94 16.99 15.13
CA THR A 40 -1.92 18.08 15.10
C THR A 40 -3.20 17.76 15.88
N MET A 41 -3.29 16.56 16.46
CA MET A 41 -4.48 16.18 17.23
C MET A 41 -4.55 16.90 18.58
N PRO A 42 -5.78 17.32 18.98
CA PRO A 42 -5.95 18.19 20.14
C PRO A 42 -5.73 17.51 21.50
N ASP A 43 -5.88 16.18 21.57
CA ASP A 43 -5.81 15.41 22.80
C ASP A 43 -4.97 14.14 22.68
N ASP A 44 -4.58 13.60 23.82
CA ASP A 44 -3.71 12.41 23.91
C ASP A 44 -4.41 11.14 23.44
N THR A 45 -5.72 11.05 23.58
CA THR A 45 -6.49 9.87 23.19
C THR A 45 -6.47 9.73 21.65
N THR A 46 -6.78 10.82 20.95
CA THR A 46 -6.75 10.85 19.48
C THR A 46 -5.33 10.65 18.95
N ARG A 47 -4.32 11.27 19.60
CA ARG A 47 -2.91 11.03 19.27
C ARG A 47 -2.51 9.57 19.43
N GLY A 48 -2.92 8.95 20.54
CA GLY A 48 -2.69 7.54 20.82
C GLY A 48 -3.33 6.65 19.76
N LEU A 49 -4.59 6.90 19.43
CA LEU A 49 -5.33 6.16 18.41
C LEU A 49 -4.63 6.20 17.05
N LEU A 50 -4.28 7.39 16.56
CA LEU A 50 -3.57 7.53 15.27
C LEU A 50 -2.17 6.90 15.29
N THR A 51 -1.53 6.86 16.48
CA THR A 51 -0.26 6.16 16.63
C THR A 51 -0.42 4.66 16.49
N ASP A 52 -1.42 4.08 17.16
CA ASP A 52 -1.68 2.65 17.14
C ASP A 52 -2.07 2.20 15.72
N ILE A 53 -3.00 2.90 15.08
CA ILE A 53 -3.40 2.60 13.69
C ILE A 53 -2.20 2.74 12.74
N GLY A 54 -1.46 3.84 12.82
CA GLY A 54 -0.32 4.08 11.93
C GLY A 54 0.80 3.04 12.06
N VAL A 55 1.00 2.46 13.25
CA VAL A 55 1.94 1.35 13.47
C VAL A 55 1.36 0.03 12.95
N GLU A 56 0.06 -0.20 13.11
CA GLU A 56 -0.63 -1.37 12.57
C GLU A 56 -0.51 -1.45 11.04
N GLU A 57 -0.63 -0.31 10.34
CA GLU A 57 -0.47 -0.22 8.88
C GLU A 57 0.93 -0.64 8.38
N LEU A 58 1.97 -0.52 9.20
CA LEU A 58 3.28 -1.08 8.87
C LEU A 58 3.27 -2.62 8.89
N GLY A 59 2.47 -3.21 9.76
CA GLY A 59 2.22 -4.66 9.75
C GLY A 59 1.45 -5.09 8.49
N HIS A 60 0.45 -4.33 8.09
CA HIS A 60 -0.30 -4.56 6.85
C HIS A 60 0.62 -4.42 5.63
N LEU A 61 1.49 -3.41 5.60
CA LEU A 61 2.50 -3.23 4.55
C LEU A 61 3.37 -4.48 4.38
N GLU A 62 3.86 -5.06 5.48
CA GLU A 62 4.64 -6.30 5.45
C GLU A 62 3.83 -7.47 4.91
N MET A 63 2.59 -7.64 5.38
CA MET A 63 1.71 -8.72 4.89
C MET A 63 1.42 -8.59 3.40
N VAL A 64 1.09 -7.40 2.92
CA VAL A 64 0.82 -7.16 1.49
C VAL A 64 2.09 -7.38 0.66
N GLY A 65 3.24 -6.88 1.10
CA GLY A 65 4.53 -7.10 0.44
C GLY A 65 4.88 -8.58 0.34
N THR A 66 4.66 -9.34 1.41
CA THR A 66 4.85 -10.80 1.44
C THR A 66 3.90 -11.51 0.44
N LEU A 67 2.63 -11.11 0.39
CA LEU A 67 1.68 -11.65 -0.58
C LEU A 67 2.09 -11.36 -2.02
N VAL A 68 2.52 -10.13 -2.30
CA VAL A 68 3.05 -9.76 -3.61
C VAL A 68 4.22 -10.66 -3.99
N LYS A 69 5.19 -10.84 -3.08
CA LYS A 69 6.35 -11.71 -3.30
C LYS A 69 5.96 -13.17 -3.54
N GLN A 70 5.03 -13.70 -2.76
CA GLN A 70 4.55 -15.08 -2.92
C GLN A 70 3.82 -15.31 -4.24
N LEU A 71 2.97 -14.35 -4.63
CA LEU A 71 2.23 -14.42 -5.89
C LEU A 71 3.13 -14.25 -7.11
N SER A 72 4.27 -13.56 -6.94
CA SER A 72 5.27 -13.38 -7.99
C SER A 72 6.26 -14.54 -8.11
N ALA A 73 6.35 -15.38 -7.09
CA ALA A 73 7.33 -16.47 -7.06
C ALA A 73 7.07 -17.50 -8.18
N GLY A 74 8.11 -17.80 -8.95
CA GLY A 74 8.10 -18.83 -9.98
C GLY A 74 7.50 -18.43 -11.33
N GLU A 75 7.08 -17.19 -11.50
CA GLU A 75 6.71 -16.67 -12.83
C GLU A 75 7.93 -16.09 -13.52
N PRO A 76 8.16 -16.40 -14.82
CA PRO A 76 9.26 -15.81 -15.56
C PRO A 76 9.03 -14.31 -15.77
N PRO A 77 10.11 -13.51 -15.85
CA PRO A 77 10.04 -12.06 -16.07
C PRO A 77 9.17 -11.65 -17.26
N GLU A 78 9.15 -12.45 -18.30
CA GLU A 78 8.37 -12.19 -19.53
C GLU A 78 6.86 -12.20 -19.31
N GLU A 79 6.37 -12.99 -18.35
CA GLU A 79 4.94 -13.02 -18.00
C GLU A 79 4.55 -11.76 -17.20
N TRP A 80 5.44 -11.24 -16.39
CA TRP A 80 5.25 -10.01 -15.64
C TRP A 80 5.19 -8.77 -16.53
N LYS A 81 6.06 -8.72 -17.54
CA LYS A 81 6.07 -7.65 -18.54
C LYS A 81 4.75 -7.55 -19.29
N LYS A 82 4.11 -8.69 -19.58
CA LYS A 82 2.79 -8.73 -20.23
C LYS A 82 1.66 -8.13 -19.39
N LEU A 83 1.84 -8.07 -18.07
CA LEU A 83 0.83 -7.56 -17.16
C LEU A 83 0.96 -6.05 -16.90
N ASN A 84 1.90 -5.36 -17.55
CA ASN A 84 2.24 -3.95 -17.28
C ASN A 84 2.53 -3.64 -15.80
N THR A 85 2.95 -4.64 -15.05
CA THR A 85 3.21 -4.54 -13.62
C THR A 85 4.66 -4.77 -13.27
N TRP A 86 5.46 -5.24 -14.23
CA TRP A 86 6.88 -5.55 -14.05
C TRP A 86 7.71 -4.36 -13.59
N GLU A 87 7.47 -3.20 -14.18
CA GLU A 87 8.22 -1.98 -13.90
C GLU A 87 8.08 -1.53 -12.45
N TYR A 88 6.99 -1.93 -11.80
CA TYR A 88 6.66 -1.54 -10.44
C TYR A 88 7.25 -2.46 -9.38
N TYR A 89 7.66 -3.67 -9.76
CA TYR A 89 8.13 -4.71 -8.81
C TYR A 89 9.57 -5.06 -8.92
N ALA A 90 10.10 -4.96 -10.13
CA ALA A 90 11.38 -5.54 -10.47
C ALA A 90 12.42 -4.48 -10.79
N ASP A 91 12.15 -3.24 -10.51
CA ASP A 91 13.20 -2.25 -10.47
C ASP A 91 14.27 -2.72 -9.49
N ASN A 92 15.51 -2.82 -9.93
CA ASN A 92 16.63 -3.46 -9.22
C ASN A 92 16.56 -5.00 -9.10
N GLY A 93 16.03 -5.70 -10.09
CA GLY A 93 16.05 -7.16 -10.16
C GLY A 93 14.83 -7.84 -9.54
N ALA A 94 14.96 -8.61 -8.47
CA ALA A 94 13.88 -9.39 -7.87
C ALA A 94 13.30 -8.76 -6.58
N ALA A 95 13.60 -7.50 -6.31
CA ALA A 95 13.09 -6.82 -5.12
C ALA A 95 11.66 -6.31 -5.32
N VAL A 96 10.90 -6.29 -4.22
CA VAL A 96 9.54 -5.74 -4.17
C VAL A 96 9.59 -4.39 -3.45
N TYR A 97 9.15 -3.34 -4.13
CA TYR A 97 9.12 -1.97 -3.60
C TYR A 97 7.70 -1.46 -3.46
N PRO A 98 7.40 -0.65 -2.44
CA PRO A 98 6.09 -0.03 -2.27
C PRO A 98 5.93 1.15 -3.25
N GLN A 99 5.66 0.84 -4.50
CA GLN A 99 5.37 1.82 -5.55
C GLN A 99 3.88 1.85 -5.87
N SER A 100 3.43 2.97 -6.42
CA SER A 100 2.08 3.06 -6.97
C SER A 100 1.89 2.12 -8.16
N SER A 101 0.70 1.54 -8.31
CA SER A 101 0.33 0.74 -9.49
C SER A 101 0.43 1.49 -10.81
N GLN A 102 0.58 2.81 -10.77
CA GLN A 102 0.79 3.66 -11.95
C GLN A 102 2.28 3.91 -12.24
N GLY A 103 3.18 3.24 -11.53
CA GLY A 103 4.62 3.36 -11.72
C GLY A 103 5.28 4.57 -11.09
N SER A 104 4.53 5.38 -10.38
CA SER A 104 5.09 6.49 -9.65
C SER A 104 5.78 5.99 -8.38
N PRO A 105 7.01 6.43 -8.09
CA PRO A 105 7.64 6.18 -6.80
C PRO A 105 6.76 6.71 -5.67
N PHE A 106 6.86 6.10 -4.49
CA PHE A 106 6.22 6.66 -3.31
C PHE A 106 6.69 8.12 -3.11
N ASN A 107 5.74 9.00 -2.91
CA ASN A 107 6.01 10.42 -2.72
C ASN A 107 5.19 10.95 -1.54
N ALA A 108 5.88 11.49 -0.54
CA ALA A 108 5.24 12.09 0.64
C ALA A 108 4.29 13.26 0.29
N ALA A 109 4.46 13.91 -0.86
CA ALA A 109 3.55 14.96 -1.32
C ALA A 109 2.14 14.45 -1.64
N SER A 110 1.95 13.15 -1.80
CA SER A 110 0.63 12.54 -1.99
C SER A 110 -0.12 12.28 -0.68
N LEU A 111 0.53 12.47 0.48
CA LEU A 111 -0.11 12.31 1.77
C LEU A 111 -1.05 13.49 2.04
N ALA A 112 -2.30 13.19 2.34
CA ALA A 112 -3.30 14.18 2.72
C ALA A 112 -3.12 14.57 4.21
N VAL A 113 -2.07 15.33 4.50
CA VAL A 113 -1.77 15.81 5.86
C VAL A 113 -1.91 17.32 5.88
N THR A 114 -2.83 17.82 6.70
CA THR A 114 -3.08 19.25 6.91
C THR A 114 -2.81 19.64 8.35
N GLY A 115 -2.88 20.94 8.67
CA GLY A 115 -2.85 21.42 10.06
C GLY A 115 -4.21 21.34 10.78
N ASP A 116 -5.26 20.89 10.09
CA ASP A 116 -6.62 20.79 10.64
C ASP A 116 -6.98 19.34 10.97
N ALA A 117 -7.24 19.07 12.25
CA ALA A 117 -7.49 17.74 12.75
C ALA A 117 -8.76 17.10 12.15
N ILE A 118 -9.82 17.90 11.94
CA ILE A 118 -11.10 17.39 11.42
C ILE A 118 -10.93 17.05 9.94
N THR A 119 -10.31 17.91 9.16
CA THR A 119 -9.99 17.64 7.76
C THR A 119 -9.16 16.37 7.61
N ASN A 120 -8.13 16.18 8.43
CA ASN A 120 -7.30 14.99 8.42
C ASN A 120 -8.14 13.71 8.64
N LEU A 121 -9.01 13.68 9.65
CA LEU A 121 -9.85 12.52 9.94
C LEU A 121 -10.87 12.21 8.83
N PHE A 122 -11.39 13.22 8.14
CA PHE A 122 -12.25 13.01 6.98
C PHE A 122 -11.49 12.45 5.78
N GLU A 123 -10.26 12.90 5.55
CA GLU A 123 -9.39 12.35 4.50
C GLU A 123 -9.01 10.89 4.77
N ASP A 124 -8.81 10.54 6.04
CA ASP A 124 -8.54 9.15 6.43
C ASP A 124 -9.72 8.24 6.12
N LEU A 125 -10.93 8.63 6.54
CA LEU A 125 -12.15 7.89 6.23
C LEU A 125 -12.38 7.76 4.71
N ALA A 126 -12.08 8.79 3.95
CA ALA A 126 -12.22 8.76 2.49
C ALA A 126 -11.20 7.82 1.85
N ALA A 127 -9.97 7.77 2.36
CA ALA A 127 -8.93 6.88 1.87
C ALA A 127 -9.28 5.40 2.13
N ASP A 128 -9.75 5.08 3.33
CA ASP A 128 -10.16 3.72 3.70
C ASP A 128 -11.34 3.24 2.85
N ALA A 129 -12.29 4.12 2.51
CA ALA A 129 -13.43 3.78 1.66
C ALA A 129 -13.04 3.45 0.20
N ILE A 130 -11.84 3.83 -0.26
CA ILE A 130 -11.36 3.51 -1.62
C ILE A 130 -10.79 2.08 -1.69
N ILE A 131 -10.35 1.53 -0.56
CA ILE A 131 -9.70 0.21 -0.48
C ILE A 131 -10.73 -0.93 -0.36
N LEU A 132 -11.93 -0.64 0.09
CA LEU A 132 -13.04 -1.60 0.23
C LEU A 132 -13.81 -1.76 -1.07
#